data_3ec18a09bb5314c737becf9cffa342eb
#
_entry.id   3ec18a09bb5314c737becf9cffa342eb
#
_cell.length_a   1.000
_cell.length_b   1.000
_cell.length_c   1.000
_cell.angle_alpha   90.00
_cell.angle_beta   90.00
_cell.angle_gamma   90.00
#
_symmetry.space_group_name_H-M   'P 1'
#
loop_
_entity.id
_entity.type
_entity.pdbx_description
1 polymer ?
#
loop_
_entity_poly.entity_id
_entity_poly.type
_entity_poly.pdbx_seq_one_letter_code
_entity_poly.pdbx_strand_id
1 'polypeptide(L)'
;MAINKIARKSSKFKVVFMVPDFCWPPPPAPPSVPPIPFPLFADLGGAKTVAKDVKINRKPAFVFKASKTKNTTGDEVALPGRKGVISRTATKPAWPINHSSTVKIRKRYIVRAGDMFHMNNKYKKKLPPKPCISCKAAVASGRPINPIHGLKFLTDETDFAFDGLMPLVWSRSYYSDQDGTGWLGEGWSVPGSRRMIRQAGVLAY
;
A
#
# COMPACT_ATOMS: atom_id res chain seq x y z
N MET A 1 -24.56 -10.49 9.15
CA MET A 1 -24.71 -9.08 9.60
C MET A 1 -23.34 -8.48 9.86
N ALA A 2 -22.95 -7.48 9.10
CA ALA A 2 -21.71 -6.75 9.35
C ALA A 2 -21.87 -5.91 10.62
N ILE A 3 -21.16 -6.26 11.67
CA ILE A 3 -21.19 -5.54 12.94
C ILE A 3 -20.34 -4.28 12.77
N ASN A 4 -20.97 -3.16 12.38
CA ASN A 4 -20.31 -1.86 12.24
C ASN A 4 -19.91 -1.24 13.59
N LYS A 5 -19.21 -2.00 14.43
CA LYS A 5 -18.70 -1.48 15.70
C LYS A 5 -17.48 -0.61 15.45
N ILE A 6 -17.52 0.62 15.98
CA ILE A 6 -16.36 1.54 15.89
C ILE A 6 -15.26 1.06 16.83
N ALA A 7 -14.04 0.99 16.30
CA ALA A 7 -12.85 0.64 17.06
C ALA A 7 -12.55 1.74 18.11
N ARG A 8 -12.19 1.31 19.30
CA ARG A 8 -11.89 2.19 20.43
C ARG A 8 -10.79 1.62 21.31
N LYS A 9 -10.19 2.44 22.13
CA LYS A 9 -9.15 2.02 23.07
C LYS A 9 -9.74 1.08 24.14
N SER A 10 -9.76 -0.21 23.83
CA SER A 10 -10.28 -1.25 24.73
C SER A 10 -9.64 -2.59 24.41
N SER A 11 -9.33 -3.36 25.43
CA SER A 11 -8.80 -4.73 25.33
C SER A 11 -9.77 -5.73 24.68
N LYS A 12 -11.07 -5.38 24.64
CA LYS A 12 -12.09 -6.16 23.92
C LYS A 12 -11.91 -6.10 22.40
N PHE A 13 -11.16 -5.12 21.87
CA PHE A 13 -10.82 -5.04 20.45
C PHE A 13 -9.39 -5.52 20.24
N LYS A 14 -9.27 -6.56 19.45
CA LYS A 14 -7.98 -7.15 19.07
C LYS A 14 -7.82 -7.13 17.55
N VAL A 15 -6.62 -6.91 17.11
CA VAL A 15 -6.20 -7.16 15.72
C VAL A 15 -5.61 -8.56 15.72
N VAL A 16 -6.11 -9.41 14.85
CA VAL A 16 -5.65 -10.80 14.65
C VAL A 16 -5.03 -10.91 13.27
N PHE A 17 -4.05 -11.74 13.14
CA PHE A 17 -3.42 -12.04 11.86
C PHE A 17 -4.42 -12.73 10.91
N MET A 18 -4.31 -12.41 9.61
CA MET A 18 -4.98 -13.17 8.55
C MET A 18 -4.04 -14.23 7.95
N VAL A 19 -2.75 -13.89 7.88
CA VAL A 19 -1.68 -14.77 7.44
C VAL A 19 -0.56 -14.69 8.47
N PRO A 20 0.03 -15.82 8.91
CA PRO A 20 1.13 -15.80 9.87
C PRO A 20 2.32 -14.97 9.37
N ASP A 21 3.02 -14.31 10.28
CA ASP A 21 4.27 -13.63 9.95
C ASP A 21 5.42 -14.65 9.96
N PHE A 22 6.15 -14.74 8.85
CA PHE A 22 7.28 -15.64 8.73
C PHE A 22 8.54 -14.93 9.23
N CYS A 23 9.09 -15.43 10.32
CA CYS A 23 10.32 -14.91 10.91
C CYS A 23 11.44 -15.96 10.89
N TRP A 24 12.67 -15.47 10.79
CA TRP A 24 13.84 -16.31 10.94
C TRP A 24 13.95 -16.80 12.38
N PRO A 25 14.35 -18.07 12.59
CA PRO A 25 14.54 -18.59 13.93
C PRO A 25 15.62 -17.81 14.68
N PRO A 26 15.52 -17.73 16.01
CA PRO A 26 16.53 -17.05 16.83
C PRO A 26 17.84 -17.84 16.87
N PRO A 27 18.99 -17.17 17.10
CA PRO A 27 20.24 -17.85 17.36
C PRO A 27 20.10 -18.79 18.57
N PRO A 28 20.80 -19.93 18.58
CA PRO A 28 21.88 -20.38 17.71
C PRO A 28 21.47 -21.20 16.46
N ALA A 29 20.23 -21.01 15.95
CA ALA A 29 19.77 -21.79 14.80
C ALA A 29 20.71 -21.66 13.59
N PRO A 30 21.09 -22.79 12.95
CA PRO A 30 21.95 -22.77 11.76
C PRO A 30 21.25 -22.04 10.58
N PRO A 31 22.02 -21.49 9.64
CA PRO A 31 21.48 -20.75 8.48
C PRO A 31 20.54 -21.56 7.59
N SER A 32 20.62 -22.89 7.66
CA SER A 32 19.81 -23.82 6.88
C SER A 32 18.36 -23.97 7.39
N VAL A 33 18.05 -23.48 8.60
CA VAL A 33 16.68 -23.60 9.15
C VAL A 33 15.74 -22.64 8.44
N PRO A 34 14.61 -23.13 7.90
CA PRO A 34 13.66 -22.29 7.19
C PRO A 34 12.94 -21.32 8.13
N PRO A 35 12.33 -20.23 7.59
CA PRO A 35 11.51 -19.33 8.35
C PRO A 35 10.31 -20.04 9.01
N ILE A 36 10.00 -19.66 10.24
CA ILE A 36 8.92 -20.21 11.04
C ILE A 36 7.72 -19.27 11.03
N PRO A 37 6.48 -19.77 10.87
CA PRO A 37 5.27 -18.96 10.94
C PRO A 37 4.91 -18.61 12.38
N PHE A 38 4.64 -17.34 12.65
CA PHE A 38 4.20 -16.81 13.94
C PHE A 38 2.81 -16.21 13.85
N PRO A 39 1.85 -16.61 14.72
CA PRO A 39 0.56 -15.95 14.83
C PRO A 39 0.73 -14.61 15.55
N LEU A 40 0.27 -13.53 14.94
CA LEU A 40 0.39 -12.18 15.50
C LEU A 40 -0.94 -11.69 16.08
N PHE A 41 -0.86 -11.03 17.21
CA PHE A 41 -1.98 -10.37 17.85
C PHE A 41 -1.59 -8.96 18.31
N ALA A 42 -2.55 -8.04 18.29
CA ALA A 42 -2.37 -6.72 18.87
C ALA A 42 -3.63 -6.27 19.59
N ASP A 43 -3.47 -5.74 20.81
CA ASP A 43 -4.56 -5.25 21.65
C ASP A 43 -4.74 -3.75 21.45
N LEU A 44 -5.98 -3.29 21.28
CA LEU A 44 -6.31 -1.89 21.21
C LEU A 44 -6.41 -1.21 22.58
N GLY A 45 -6.38 -1.95 23.70
CA GLY A 45 -6.36 -1.38 25.04
C GLY A 45 -5.13 -0.50 25.31
N GLY A 46 -3.98 -0.89 24.73
CA GLY A 46 -2.76 -0.13 24.74
C GLY A 46 -2.60 0.93 23.64
N ALA A 47 -3.66 1.25 22.89
CA ALA A 47 -3.60 2.13 21.73
C ALA A 47 -3.07 3.53 22.09
N LYS A 48 -2.19 4.04 21.21
CA LYS A 48 -1.58 5.37 21.28
C LYS A 48 -2.24 6.31 20.26
N THR A 49 -2.17 7.62 20.55
CA THR A 49 -2.65 8.69 19.65
C THR A 49 -4.13 8.51 19.23
N VAL A 50 -4.99 8.18 20.19
CA VAL A 50 -6.43 8.08 20.02
C VAL A 50 -7.12 9.44 20.15
N ALA A 51 -8.36 9.57 19.65
CA ALA A 51 -9.17 10.77 19.85
C ALA A 51 -9.70 10.82 21.29
N LYS A 52 -9.04 11.55 22.17
CA LYS A 52 -9.34 11.59 23.61
C LYS A 52 -10.70 12.23 23.92
N ASP A 53 -11.09 13.22 23.13
CA ASP A 53 -12.33 14.01 23.36
C ASP A 53 -13.57 13.25 22.94
N VAL A 54 -13.48 12.38 21.95
CA VAL A 54 -14.60 11.58 21.47
C VAL A 54 -14.55 10.18 22.05
N LYS A 55 -15.46 9.92 22.97
CA LYS A 55 -15.57 8.63 23.65
C LYS A 55 -16.73 7.83 23.08
N ILE A 56 -16.49 6.57 22.80
CA ILE A 56 -17.49 5.60 22.37
C ILE A 56 -17.56 4.52 23.45
N ASN A 57 -18.72 4.38 24.09
CA ASN A 57 -18.88 3.54 25.28
C ASN A 57 -17.82 3.82 26.34
N ARG A 58 -17.63 5.12 26.66
CA ARG A 58 -16.69 5.64 27.66
C ARG A 58 -15.20 5.41 27.34
N LYS A 59 -14.85 4.94 26.12
CA LYS A 59 -13.48 4.71 25.68
C LYS A 59 -13.11 5.58 24.48
N PRO A 60 -11.89 6.15 24.42
CA PRO A 60 -11.46 6.99 23.31
C PRO A 60 -11.53 6.29 21.97
N ALA A 61 -11.98 7.02 20.94
CA ALA A 61 -12.13 6.47 19.60
C ALA A 61 -10.77 6.27 18.90
N PHE A 62 -10.68 5.17 18.16
CA PHE A 62 -9.52 4.86 17.32
C PHE A 62 -9.71 5.48 15.94
N VAL A 63 -8.74 6.29 15.48
CA VAL A 63 -8.85 7.06 14.24
C VAL A 63 -7.76 6.71 13.25
N PHE A 64 -8.11 6.75 11.97
CA PHE A 64 -7.21 6.44 10.87
C PHE A 64 -6.07 7.46 10.74
N LYS A 65 -4.91 7.03 10.29
CA LYS A 65 -3.66 7.82 10.11
C LYS A 65 -3.09 8.46 11.38
N ALA A 66 -3.66 8.22 12.54
CA ALA A 66 -3.11 8.70 13.81
C ALA A 66 -2.95 7.59 14.82
N SER A 67 -4.01 6.83 15.06
CA SER A 67 -4.00 5.81 16.11
C SER A 67 -3.22 4.58 15.67
N LYS A 68 -2.46 4.04 16.61
CA LYS A 68 -1.74 2.76 16.46
C LYS A 68 -1.85 1.96 17.75
N THR A 69 -1.72 0.66 17.65
CA THR A 69 -1.68 -0.22 18.83
C THR A 69 -0.40 0.02 19.63
N LYS A 70 -0.27 -0.62 20.76
CA LYS A 70 1.02 -0.90 21.38
C LYS A 70 1.79 -1.86 20.45
N ASN A 71 2.72 -2.59 20.94
CA ASN A 71 3.42 -3.60 20.12
C ASN A 71 2.50 -4.80 19.83
N THR A 72 2.76 -5.50 18.73
CA THR A 72 2.22 -6.82 18.46
C THR A 72 2.87 -7.86 19.36
N THR A 73 2.16 -8.94 19.61
CA THR A 73 2.61 -10.11 20.36
C THR A 73 2.52 -11.36 19.48
N GLY A 74 3.36 -12.36 19.76
CA GLY A 74 3.39 -13.64 19.06
C GLY A 74 4.71 -13.96 18.38
N ASP A 75 5.54 -12.96 18.10
CA ASP A 75 6.84 -13.10 17.44
C ASP A 75 8.03 -12.64 18.31
N GLU A 76 7.84 -12.57 19.61
CA GLU A 76 8.85 -12.11 20.55
C GLU A 76 10.15 -12.94 20.49
N VAL A 77 10.01 -14.21 20.21
CA VAL A 77 11.13 -15.16 20.09
C VAL A 77 12.07 -14.77 18.93
N ALA A 78 11.57 -14.10 17.89
CA ALA A 78 12.37 -13.68 16.76
C ALA A 78 13.19 -12.39 17.01
N LEU A 79 13.00 -11.71 18.15
CA LEU A 79 13.67 -10.45 18.48
C LEU A 79 15.19 -10.50 18.44
N PRO A 80 15.86 -11.53 19.01
CA PRO A 80 17.33 -11.59 18.99
C PRO A 80 17.91 -11.98 17.65
N GLY A 81 17.08 -12.41 16.66
CA GLY A 81 17.50 -12.90 15.38
C GLY A 81 17.28 -11.90 14.22
N ARG A 82 17.21 -12.47 13.01
CA ARG A 82 16.97 -11.73 11.75
C ARG A 82 15.56 -11.16 11.63
N LYS A 83 14.64 -11.55 12.52
CA LYS A 83 13.25 -11.08 12.58
C LYS A 83 12.44 -11.51 11.34
N GLY A 84 11.41 -10.75 10.98
CA GLY A 84 10.57 -11.06 9.82
C GLY A 84 11.34 -11.15 8.51
N VAL A 85 10.97 -12.09 7.66
CA VAL A 85 11.64 -12.36 6.37
C VAL A 85 11.60 -11.12 5.47
N ILE A 86 10.44 -10.49 5.35
CA ILE A 86 10.22 -9.33 4.48
C ILE A 86 10.43 -8.03 5.26
N SER A 87 9.76 -7.88 6.40
CA SER A 87 9.72 -6.64 7.18
C SER A 87 11.03 -6.33 7.89
N ARG A 88 11.82 -7.36 8.19
CA ARG A 88 13.01 -7.29 9.06
C ARG A 88 12.69 -6.70 10.43
N THR A 89 11.46 -6.87 10.89
CA THR A 89 10.96 -6.37 12.19
C THR A 89 10.29 -7.48 12.98
N ALA A 90 10.22 -7.30 14.29
CA ALA A 90 9.45 -8.10 15.23
C ALA A 90 8.84 -7.17 16.29
N THR A 91 7.70 -7.52 16.84
CA THR A 91 6.98 -6.81 17.91
C THR A 91 6.73 -5.32 17.63
N LYS A 92 6.44 -4.94 16.37
CA LYS A 92 6.12 -3.55 16.02
C LYS A 92 4.61 -3.28 16.16
N PRO A 93 4.20 -2.01 16.37
CA PRO A 93 2.79 -1.65 16.43
C PRO A 93 2.02 -2.03 15.18
N ALA A 94 0.71 -2.27 15.32
CA ALA A 94 -0.22 -2.36 14.21
C ALA A 94 -0.93 -1.02 13.98
N TRP A 95 -1.24 -0.71 12.72
CA TRP A 95 -2.00 0.46 12.29
C TRP A 95 -2.96 0.13 11.16
N PRO A 96 -4.11 0.83 11.09
CA PRO A 96 -5.15 0.49 10.13
C PRO A 96 -4.76 0.84 8.69
N ILE A 97 -5.17 -0.03 7.76
CA ILE A 97 -5.11 0.19 6.31
C ILE A 97 -6.44 0.77 5.84
N ASN A 98 -7.53 0.18 6.30
CA ASN A 98 -8.88 0.55 5.91
C ASN A 98 -9.56 1.41 6.99
N HIS A 99 -10.61 2.11 6.59
CA HIS A 99 -11.37 3.01 7.44
C HIS A 99 -12.79 3.21 6.90
N SER A 100 -13.67 3.83 7.66
CA SER A 100 -14.96 4.31 7.16
C SER A 100 -14.74 5.38 6.09
N SER A 101 -15.51 5.35 5.01
CA SER A 101 -15.49 6.38 3.96
C SER A 101 -16.27 7.64 4.35
N THR A 102 -17.23 7.53 5.26
CA THR A 102 -18.21 8.59 5.55
C THR A 102 -18.01 9.24 6.91
N VAL A 103 -17.68 8.46 7.94
CA VAL A 103 -17.65 8.96 9.32
C VAL A 103 -16.25 9.43 9.72
N LYS A 104 -16.17 10.68 10.18
CA LYS A 104 -14.94 11.32 10.64
C LYS A 104 -15.04 11.79 12.09
N ILE A 105 -13.93 11.72 12.81
CA ILE A 105 -13.70 12.32 14.12
C ILE A 105 -12.45 13.21 14.01
N ARG A 106 -12.55 14.50 14.35
CA ARG A 106 -11.43 15.47 14.23
C ARG A 106 -10.80 15.47 12.83
N LYS A 107 -11.62 15.52 11.79
CA LYS A 107 -11.19 15.48 10.37
C LYS A 107 -10.49 14.17 9.95
N ARG A 108 -10.48 13.14 10.80
CA ARG A 108 -9.90 11.82 10.51
C ARG A 108 -10.98 10.75 10.47
N TYR A 109 -10.88 9.85 9.54
CA TYR A 109 -11.83 8.75 9.42
C TYR A 109 -11.75 7.80 10.62
N ILE A 110 -12.87 7.24 11.02
CA ILE A 110 -12.94 6.21 12.04
C ILE A 110 -12.55 4.85 11.48
N VAL A 111 -12.05 3.98 12.36
CA VAL A 111 -11.77 2.59 12.07
C VAL A 111 -12.87 1.73 12.68
N ARG A 112 -13.28 0.69 11.98
CA ARG A 112 -14.38 -0.20 12.36
C ARG A 112 -13.88 -1.61 12.65
N ALA A 113 -14.70 -2.42 13.31
CA ALA A 113 -14.48 -3.86 13.36
C ALA A 113 -14.57 -4.43 11.92
N GLY A 114 -13.59 -5.27 11.55
CA GLY A 114 -13.46 -5.79 10.18
C GLY A 114 -12.52 -4.99 9.28
N ASP A 115 -12.12 -3.77 9.65
CA ASP A 115 -11.12 -3.04 8.90
C ASP A 115 -9.74 -3.68 9.07
N MET A 116 -8.99 -3.78 7.98
CA MET A 116 -7.66 -4.41 7.95
C MET A 116 -6.58 -3.53 8.57
N PHE A 117 -5.56 -4.19 9.11
CA PHE A 117 -4.41 -3.56 9.74
C PHE A 117 -3.10 -4.10 9.18
N HIS A 118 -2.13 -3.24 9.06
CA HIS A 118 -0.73 -3.67 8.98
C HIS A 118 -0.26 -4.07 10.36
N MET A 119 0.42 -5.19 10.45
CA MET A 119 1.03 -5.69 11.68
C MET A 119 2.53 -5.88 11.46
N ASN A 120 3.29 -5.70 12.51
CA ASN A 120 4.73 -6.00 12.54
C ASN A 120 5.54 -5.44 11.34
N ASN A 121 5.27 -4.21 10.93
CA ASN A 121 5.99 -3.54 9.86
C ASN A 121 6.51 -2.18 10.33
N LYS A 122 7.56 -1.66 9.68
CA LYS A 122 8.03 -0.30 9.93
C LYS A 122 6.96 0.68 9.43
N TYR A 123 6.45 1.52 10.31
CA TYR A 123 5.60 2.64 9.89
C TYR A 123 6.44 3.59 9.03
N LYS A 124 6.35 3.44 7.74
CA LYS A 124 6.84 4.46 6.82
C LYS A 124 5.71 5.49 6.69
N LYS A 125 5.95 6.73 7.10
CA LYS A 125 5.13 7.85 6.67
C LYS A 125 5.16 7.78 5.15
N LYS A 126 4.05 7.36 4.52
CA LYS A 126 4.01 7.31 3.06
C LYS A 126 4.25 8.74 2.57
N LEU A 127 5.42 8.98 2.04
CA LEU A 127 5.53 9.90 0.94
C LEU A 127 4.49 9.45 -0.10
N PRO A 128 3.77 10.36 -0.74
CA PRO A 128 2.91 9.99 -1.85
C PRO A 128 3.75 9.06 -2.74
N PRO A 129 3.21 7.92 -3.17
CA PRO A 129 3.94 7.02 -4.05
C PRO A 129 4.43 7.87 -5.22
N LYS A 130 5.71 7.79 -5.55
CA LYS A 130 6.18 8.30 -6.83
C LYS A 130 5.26 7.66 -7.88
N PRO A 131 4.61 8.44 -8.72
CA PRO A 131 3.71 7.90 -9.73
C PRO A 131 4.50 6.90 -10.57
N CYS A 132 4.14 5.64 -10.50
CA CYS A 132 4.67 4.64 -11.41
C CYS A 132 3.76 4.59 -12.64
N ILE A 133 4.33 4.39 -13.80
CA ILE A 133 3.57 4.34 -15.06
C ILE A 133 2.45 3.29 -14.99
N SER A 134 2.70 2.12 -14.40
CA SER A 134 1.70 1.08 -14.19
C SER A 134 0.59 1.45 -13.19
N CYS A 135 0.86 2.34 -12.22
CA CYS A 135 -0.15 2.79 -11.27
C CYS A 135 -1.09 3.84 -11.86
N LYS A 136 -0.69 4.50 -12.95
CA LYS A 136 -1.49 5.54 -13.61
C LYS A 136 -2.67 4.95 -14.36
N ALA A 137 -2.48 3.81 -15.00
CA ALA A 137 -3.53 3.13 -15.77
C ALA A 137 -4.65 2.56 -14.89
N ALA A 138 -4.37 2.22 -13.64
CA ALA A 138 -5.34 1.55 -12.76
C ALA A 138 -6.41 2.47 -12.15
N VAL A 139 -6.34 3.78 -12.35
CA VAL A 139 -7.22 4.76 -11.67
C VAL A 139 -7.95 5.67 -12.67
N ALA A 140 -8.05 5.25 -13.92
CA ALA A 140 -8.83 5.96 -14.93
C ALA A 140 -10.33 5.81 -14.67
N SER A 141 -10.97 6.86 -14.24
CA SER A 141 -12.41 6.93 -14.03
C SER A 141 -13.04 7.76 -15.14
N GLY A 142 -13.43 7.12 -16.25
CA GLY A 142 -14.28 7.70 -17.30
C GLY A 142 -13.85 9.00 -17.99
N ARG A 143 -12.80 9.65 -17.52
CA ARG A 143 -12.13 10.82 -18.11
C ARG A 143 -10.63 10.57 -18.06
N PRO A 144 -9.84 11.01 -19.07
CA PRO A 144 -8.41 10.73 -19.15
C PRO A 144 -7.57 11.53 -18.12
N ILE A 145 -8.09 11.68 -16.91
CA ILE A 145 -7.44 12.40 -15.82
C ILE A 145 -7.40 11.51 -14.59
N ASN A 146 -6.22 11.31 -14.04
CA ASN A 146 -6.06 10.63 -12.76
C ASN A 146 -6.39 11.60 -11.62
N PRO A 147 -7.47 11.38 -10.84
CA PRO A 147 -7.91 12.30 -9.80
C PRO A 147 -6.97 12.36 -8.59
N ILE A 148 -6.03 11.42 -8.47
CA ILE A 148 -5.08 11.37 -7.35
C ILE A 148 -3.86 12.26 -7.63
N HIS A 149 -3.41 12.27 -8.88
CA HIS A 149 -2.17 12.94 -9.30
C HIS A 149 -2.41 14.15 -10.21
N GLY A 150 -3.65 14.36 -10.67
CA GLY A 150 -3.98 15.42 -11.62
C GLY A 150 -3.41 15.20 -13.03
N LEU A 151 -2.91 13.98 -13.30
CA LEU A 151 -2.26 13.65 -14.55
C LEU A 151 -3.29 13.32 -15.63
N LYS A 152 -3.13 13.93 -16.82
CA LYS A 152 -3.89 13.56 -18.01
C LYS A 152 -3.18 12.43 -18.74
N PHE A 153 -3.92 11.40 -19.13
CA PHE A 153 -3.39 10.32 -19.96
C PHE A 153 -4.46 9.78 -20.91
N LEU A 154 -4.01 9.35 -22.07
CA LEU A 154 -4.76 8.60 -23.06
C LEU A 154 -3.92 7.35 -23.36
N THR A 155 -4.52 6.17 -23.31
CA THR A 155 -3.80 4.92 -23.54
C THR A 155 -4.37 4.21 -24.76
N ASP A 156 -3.48 3.80 -25.66
CA ASP A 156 -3.78 2.92 -26.78
C ASP A 156 -4.94 3.39 -27.67
N GLU A 157 -5.01 4.70 -27.91
CA GLU A 157 -5.92 5.30 -28.89
C GLU A 157 -5.52 4.81 -30.29
N THR A 158 -6.30 3.89 -30.87
CA THR A 158 -6.03 3.36 -32.21
C THR A 158 -6.47 4.34 -33.29
N ASP A 159 -5.51 4.85 -34.05
CA ASP A 159 -5.78 5.75 -35.18
C ASP A 159 -6.19 4.95 -36.44
N PHE A 160 -5.50 3.84 -36.69
CA PHE A 160 -5.84 2.93 -37.80
C PHE A 160 -5.29 1.51 -37.54
N ALA A 161 -5.93 0.56 -38.14
CA ALA A 161 -5.51 -0.83 -38.17
C ALA A 161 -5.65 -1.38 -39.60
N PHE A 162 -4.66 -2.12 -40.05
CA PHE A 162 -4.71 -2.87 -41.31
C PHE A 162 -4.68 -4.36 -40.99
N ASP A 163 -5.67 -5.06 -41.50
CA ASP A 163 -5.74 -6.51 -41.40
C ASP A 163 -4.95 -7.16 -42.52
N GLY A 164 -4.21 -8.24 -42.23
CA GLY A 164 -3.41 -8.97 -43.19
C GLY A 164 -2.61 -10.09 -42.54
N LEU A 165 -1.75 -10.75 -43.33
CA LEU A 165 -0.82 -11.76 -42.81
C LEU A 165 0.11 -11.21 -41.72
N MET A 166 0.40 -9.93 -41.75
CA MET A 166 1.06 -9.17 -40.67
C MET A 166 0.15 -8.00 -40.31
N PRO A 167 -0.72 -8.12 -39.33
CA PRO A 167 -1.62 -7.05 -38.93
C PRO A 167 -0.81 -5.88 -38.39
N LEU A 168 -1.09 -4.68 -38.89
CA LEU A 168 -0.48 -3.44 -38.41
C LEU A 168 -1.53 -2.63 -37.66
N VAL A 169 -1.33 -2.46 -36.37
CA VAL A 169 -2.15 -1.56 -35.54
C VAL A 169 -1.29 -0.35 -35.18
N TRP A 170 -1.77 0.82 -35.53
CA TRP A 170 -1.14 2.05 -35.16
C TRP A 170 -1.96 2.72 -34.07
N SER A 171 -1.38 2.80 -32.87
CA SER A 171 -1.99 3.42 -31.70
C SER A 171 -1.08 4.50 -31.14
N ARG A 172 -1.66 5.48 -30.48
CA ARG A 172 -0.93 6.53 -29.76
C ARG A 172 -1.33 6.55 -28.29
N SER A 173 -0.38 6.91 -27.45
CA SER A 173 -0.62 7.10 -26.03
C SER A 173 -0.06 8.45 -25.59
N TYR A 174 -0.74 9.10 -24.67
CA TYR A 174 -0.36 10.40 -24.11
C TYR A 174 -0.27 10.34 -22.60
N TYR A 175 0.79 10.94 -22.06
CA TYR A 175 0.98 11.11 -20.61
C TYR A 175 1.50 12.52 -20.34
N SER A 176 0.76 13.32 -19.58
CA SER A 176 1.10 14.74 -19.33
C SER A 176 2.33 14.97 -18.44
N ASP A 177 2.89 13.92 -17.86
CA ASP A 177 4.09 13.96 -17.01
C ASP A 177 5.28 13.19 -17.60
N GLN A 178 5.18 12.82 -18.86
CA GLN A 178 6.28 12.17 -19.56
C GLN A 178 7.21 13.26 -20.12
N ASP A 179 8.39 13.32 -19.56
CA ASP A 179 9.47 14.15 -20.10
C ASP A 179 10.00 13.50 -21.37
N GLY A 180 9.90 14.19 -22.46
CA GLY A 180 10.43 13.76 -23.75
C GLY A 180 9.52 14.13 -24.92
N THR A 181 10.13 14.61 -25.99
CA THR A 181 9.44 14.97 -27.24
C THR A 181 9.48 13.78 -28.19
N GLY A 182 8.33 13.13 -28.39
CA GLY A 182 8.14 12.08 -29.38
C GLY A 182 7.81 12.67 -30.77
N TRP A 183 7.50 11.81 -31.74
CA TRP A 183 7.11 12.22 -33.11
C TRP A 183 5.84 13.08 -33.14
N LEU A 184 4.95 12.92 -32.17
CA LEU A 184 3.70 13.70 -32.07
C LEU A 184 3.78 14.85 -31.07
N GLY A 185 4.97 15.17 -30.55
CA GLY A 185 5.18 16.21 -29.54
C GLY A 185 5.40 15.68 -28.13
N GLU A 186 5.43 16.59 -27.17
CA GLU A 186 5.69 16.27 -25.77
C GLU A 186 4.57 15.41 -25.16
N GLY A 187 4.96 14.40 -24.40
CA GLY A 187 4.03 13.48 -23.72
C GLY A 187 3.39 12.42 -24.62
N TRP A 188 3.60 12.47 -25.94
CA TRP A 188 3.07 11.48 -26.87
C TRP A 188 4.05 10.34 -27.15
N SER A 189 3.51 9.13 -27.23
CA SER A 189 4.23 7.94 -27.66
C SER A 189 3.43 7.15 -28.71
N VAL A 190 4.12 6.58 -29.69
CA VAL A 190 3.56 5.73 -30.74
C VAL A 190 4.41 4.47 -30.92
N PRO A 191 3.90 3.39 -31.53
CA PRO A 191 4.71 2.26 -31.92
C PRO A 191 5.93 2.69 -32.71
N GLY A 192 7.12 2.27 -32.32
CA GLY A 192 8.38 2.68 -32.95
C GLY A 192 9.04 3.97 -32.41
N SER A 193 8.39 4.74 -31.53
CA SER A 193 9.05 5.83 -30.81
C SER A 193 9.99 5.36 -29.69
N ARG A 194 9.98 4.11 -29.37
CA ARG A 194 10.87 3.50 -28.39
C ARG A 194 12.25 3.31 -28.98
N ARG A 195 13.25 3.75 -28.26
CA ARG A 195 14.66 3.62 -28.66
C ARG A 195 15.51 3.12 -27.50
N MET A 196 16.46 2.27 -27.79
CA MET A 196 17.48 1.90 -26.81
C MET A 196 18.52 3.03 -26.70
N ILE A 197 18.78 3.46 -25.49
CA ILE A 197 19.79 4.48 -25.18
C ILE A 197 20.90 3.79 -24.37
N ARG A 198 22.14 3.98 -24.81
CA ARG A 198 23.29 3.55 -24.02
C ARG A 198 23.64 4.64 -23.01
N GLN A 199 23.38 4.39 -21.74
CA GLN A 199 23.70 5.32 -20.66
C GLN A 199 24.71 4.62 -19.71
N ALA A 200 25.89 5.23 -19.53
CA ALA A 200 26.94 4.69 -18.68
C ALA A 200 27.34 3.22 -18.96
N GLY A 201 27.32 2.82 -20.23
CA GLY A 201 27.67 1.43 -20.61
C GLY A 201 26.55 0.40 -20.50
N VAL A 202 25.40 0.78 -19.99
CA VAL A 202 24.20 -0.07 -19.89
C VAL A 202 23.20 0.31 -20.97
N LEU A 203 22.58 -0.69 -21.63
CA LEU A 203 21.46 -0.47 -22.55
C LEU A 203 20.19 -0.31 -21.72
N ALA A 204 19.53 0.86 -21.82
CA ALA A 204 18.22 1.13 -21.24
C ALA A 204 17.17 1.21 -22.36
N TYR A 205 15.97 0.68 -22.07
CA TYR A 205 14.84 0.59 -22.99
C TYR A 205 13.72 1.51 -22.51
#